data_f0543efd606fbb40b9f296e01937ddc9
#
_entry.id   f0543efd606fbb40b9f296e01937ddc9
#
_cell.length_a   1.000
_cell.length_b   1.000
_cell.length_c   1.000
_cell.angle_alpha   90.00
_cell.angle_beta   90.00
_cell.angle_gamma   90.00
#
_symmetry.space_group_name_H-M   'P 1'
#
loop_
_entity.id
_entity.type
_entity.pdbx_description
1 polymer ?
#
loop_
_entity_poly.entity_id
_entity_poly.type
_entity_poly.pdbx_seq_one_letter_code
_entity_poly.pdbx_strand_id
1 'polypeptide(L)'
;KGYSFIVTNTQLWKASVENESEKHDKWFKQTLDSLGNSNTAVLVIGHYPIFLKTPDEEEEYFNLPLEKRNEILALFKRNNVKAYLSGHRHETVINSYVNIQLVSGETTSKNFDERPLGFRLWEVSTDTILHRFVPVNLLEESKL
;
A
#
# COMPACT_ATOMS: atom_id res chain seq x y z
N LYS A 1 -18.94 5.69 -6.20
CA LYS A 1 -19.78 5.42 -5.01
C LYS A 1 -19.30 4.12 -4.39
N GLY A 2 -18.94 4.14 -3.10
CA GLY A 2 -18.70 2.92 -2.33
C GLY A 2 -17.27 2.67 -1.83
N TYR A 3 -16.28 3.46 -2.20
CA TYR A 3 -14.90 3.32 -1.69
C TYR A 3 -14.38 4.61 -1.08
N SER A 4 -13.61 4.47 0.01
CA SER A 4 -12.80 5.53 0.59
C SER A 4 -11.33 5.26 0.34
N PHE A 5 -10.57 6.31 0.06
CA PHE A 5 -9.14 6.27 -0.09
C PHE A 5 -8.49 6.98 1.08
N ILE A 6 -7.58 6.29 1.77
CA ILE A 6 -6.79 6.86 2.86
C ILE A 6 -5.34 6.87 2.42
N VAL A 7 -4.75 8.06 2.37
CA VAL A 7 -3.30 8.22 2.17
C VAL A 7 -2.64 8.40 3.53
N THR A 8 -1.68 7.54 3.86
CA THR A 8 -1.03 7.50 5.17
C THR A 8 0.47 7.72 5.07
N ASN A 9 1.05 8.38 6.06
CA ASN A 9 2.49 8.56 6.17
C ASN A 9 3.14 7.35 6.86
N THR A 10 3.49 6.35 6.08
CA THR A 10 4.10 5.12 6.60
C THR A 10 5.54 5.28 7.11
N GLN A 11 6.17 6.44 6.88
CA GLN A 11 7.44 6.78 7.51
C GLN A 11 7.30 6.82 9.03
N LEU A 12 6.16 7.31 9.53
CA LEU A 12 5.83 7.35 10.96
C LEU A 12 5.53 5.97 11.56
N TRP A 13 5.30 4.96 10.70
CA TRP A 13 5.19 3.55 11.10
C TRP A 13 6.55 2.85 11.07
N LYS A 14 7.43 3.26 10.13
CA LYS A 14 8.75 2.68 9.97
C LYS A 14 9.71 3.13 11.07
N ALA A 15 9.66 4.41 11.41
CA ALA A 15 10.51 5.00 12.43
C ALA A 15 9.67 5.91 13.34
N SER A 16 9.81 5.73 14.66
CA SER A 16 9.10 6.57 15.64
C SER A 16 9.64 7.99 15.60
N VAL A 17 8.72 8.95 15.46
CA VAL A 17 8.98 10.38 15.62
C VAL A 17 8.15 10.88 16.79
N GLU A 18 8.82 11.48 17.77
CA GLU A 18 8.19 11.94 19.01
C GLU A 18 6.95 12.79 18.73
N ASN A 19 5.85 12.48 19.43
CA ASN A 19 4.54 13.10 19.28
C ASN A 19 3.85 12.94 17.93
N GLU A 20 4.58 12.79 16.82
CA GLU A 20 3.97 12.72 15.48
C GLU A 20 3.48 11.31 15.16
N SER A 21 4.26 10.28 15.50
CA SER A 21 3.84 8.89 15.28
C SER A 21 2.57 8.55 16.08
N GLU A 22 2.48 8.97 17.35
CA GLU A 22 1.30 8.72 18.17
C GLU A 22 0.05 9.44 17.63
N LYS A 23 0.18 10.71 17.24
CA LYS A 23 -0.92 11.47 16.64
C LYS A 23 -1.39 10.84 15.33
N HIS A 24 -0.45 10.42 14.51
CA HIS A 24 -0.73 9.75 13.24
C HIS A 24 -1.45 8.42 13.45
N ASP A 25 -0.99 7.58 14.37
CA ASP A 25 -1.61 6.29 14.70
C ASP A 25 -3.04 6.46 15.21
N LYS A 26 -3.22 7.44 16.10
CA LYS A 26 -4.55 7.78 16.62
C LYS A 26 -5.50 8.23 15.51
N TRP A 27 -5.05 9.15 14.68
CA TRP A 27 -5.81 9.63 13.53
C TRP A 27 -6.17 8.49 12.58
N PHE A 28 -5.19 7.67 12.21
CA PHE A 28 -5.37 6.57 11.27
C PHE A 28 -6.37 5.55 11.78
N LYS A 29 -6.22 5.13 13.04
CA LYS A 29 -7.14 4.20 13.71
C LYS A 29 -8.56 4.76 13.76
N GLN A 30 -8.75 6.01 14.20
CA GLN A 30 -10.06 6.65 14.29
C GLN A 30 -10.73 6.76 12.92
N THR A 31 -9.97 7.12 11.90
CA THR A 31 -10.48 7.22 10.51
C THR A 31 -10.94 5.86 10.01
N LEU A 32 -10.13 4.81 10.17
CA LEU A 32 -10.51 3.46 9.76
C LEU A 32 -11.72 2.94 10.54
N ASP A 33 -11.75 3.09 11.85
CA ASP A 33 -12.86 2.64 12.70
C ASP A 33 -14.17 3.34 12.31
N SER A 34 -14.12 4.64 11.96
CA SER A 34 -15.28 5.39 11.47
C SER A 34 -15.80 4.86 10.12
N LEU A 35 -14.92 4.54 9.20
CA LEU A 35 -15.27 3.97 7.89
C LEU A 35 -15.76 2.53 8.00
N GLY A 36 -15.13 1.73 8.86
CA GLY A 36 -15.54 0.35 9.15
C GLY A 36 -16.96 0.26 9.71
N ASN A 37 -17.32 1.17 10.60
CA ASN A 37 -18.68 1.27 11.17
C ASN A 37 -19.75 1.61 10.12
N SER A 38 -19.39 2.33 9.07
CA SER A 38 -20.28 2.64 7.94
C SER A 38 -20.30 1.57 6.86
N ASN A 39 -19.57 0.46 7.06
CA ASN A 39 -19.36 -0.63 6.08
C ASN A 39 -18.80 -0.13 4.73
N THR A 40 -18.10 0.98 4.73
CA THR A 40 -17.46 1.53 3.54
C THR A 40 -16.21 0.72 3.22
N ALA A 41 -16.07 0.27 1.99
CA ALA A 41 -14.85 -0.39 1.52
C ALA A 41 -13.70 0.63 1.42
N VAL A 42 -12.51 0.26 1.89
CA VAL A 42 -11.38 1.17 2.02
C VAL A 42 -10.19 0.66 1.20
N LEU A 43 -9.55 1.57 0.47
CA LEU A 43 -8.21 1.40 -0.07
C LEU A 43 -7.25 2.30 0.72
N VAL A 44 -6.14 1.72 1.16
CA VAL A 44 -5.10 2.47 1.87
C VAL A 44 -3.88 2.61 0.97
N ILE A 45 -3.29 3.79 0.96
CA ILE A 45 -2.10 4.11 0.16
C ILE A 45 -1.00 4.57 1.11
N GLY A 46 0.15 3.95 1.00
CA GLY A 46 1.35 4.28 1.77
C GLY A 46 2.61 4.24 0.94
N HIS A 47 3.75 4.45 1.56
CA HIS A 47 5.05 4.37 0.89
C HIS A 47 5.73 3.01 1.10
N TYR A 48 5.86 2.55 2.35
CA TYR A 48 6.49 1.28 2.68
C TYR A 48 5.55 0.10 2.47
N PRO A 49 6.01 -1.02 1.87
CA PRO A 49 5.32 -2.31 1.96
C PRO A 49 5.11 -2.72 3.42
N ILE A 50 3.98 -3.34 3.73
CA ILE A 50 3.75 -3.87 5.07
C ILE A 50 4.70 -5.05 5.33
N PHE A 51 4.75 -5.98 4.38
CA PHE A 51 5.72 -7.08 4.33
C PHE A 51 6.05 -7.43 2.87
N LEU A 52 7.13 -8.17 2.65
CA LEU A 52 7.63 -8.52 1.31
C LEU A 52 7.29 -9.96 0.90
N LYS A 53 7.32 -10.89 1.85
CA LYS A 53 7.08 -12.33 1.60
C LYS A 53 6.00 -12.88 2.53
N THR A 54 6.17 -12.73 3.84
CA THR A 54 5.24 -13.25 4.85
C THR A 54 5.01 -12.22 5.97
N PRO A 55 3.84 -12.23 6.62
CA PRO A 55 3.53 -11.28 7.68
C PRO A 55 4.48 -11.34 8.88
N ASP A 56 5.08 -12.50 9.12
CA ASP A 56 5.96 -12.81 10.24
C ASP A 56 7.46 -12.75 9.91
N GLU A 57 7.82 -12.30 8.68
CA GLU A 57 9.22 -12.13 8.29
C GLU A 57 9.97 -11.13 9.19
N GLU A 58 11.27 -11.22 9.23
CA GLU A 58 12.12 -10.29 9.96
C GLU A 58 11.97 -8.85 9.42
N GLU A 59 12.24 -7.88 10.28
CA GLU A 59 12.28 -6.48 9.87
C GLU A 59 13.51 -6.24 8.99
N GLU A 60 13.25 -5.60 7.84
CA GLU A 60 14.27 -5.16 6.89
C GLU A 60 14.07 -3.68 6.54
N TYR A 61 14.99 -3.13 5.76
CA TYR A 61 14.90 -1.75 5.28
C TYR A 61 13.58 -1.46 4.55
N PHE A 62 13.08 -2.41 3.77
CA PHE A 62 11.95 -2.24 2.86
C PHE A 62 10.57 -2.59 3.45
N ASN A 63 10.48 -3.15 4.64
CA ASN A 63 9.21 -3.51 5.26
C ASN A 63 8.97 -2.77 6.59
N LEU A 64 7.79 -2.90 7.15
CA LEU A 64 7.46 -2.31 8.45
C LEU A 64 7.98 -3.18 9.62
N PRO A 65 8.26 -2.59 10.80
CA PRO A 65 8.55 -3.33 12.02
C PRO A 65 7.45 -4.35 12.36
N LEU A 66 7.82 -5.51 12.86
CA LEU A 66 6.91 -6.64 13.08
C LEU A 66 5.70 -6.26 13.96
N GLU A 67 5.93 -5.54 15.06
CA GLU A 67 4.86 -5.11 15.95
C GLU A 67 3.86 -4.19 15.23
N LYS A 68 4.39 -3.17 14.55
CA LYS A 68 3.55 -2.22 13.77
C LYS A 68 2.82 -2.92 12.64
N ARG A 69 3.46 -3.88 11.96
CA ARG A 69 2.85 -4.71 10.92
C ARG A 69 1.65 -5.46 11.44
N ASN A 70 1.78 -6.13 12.58
CA ASN A 70 0.70 -6.87 13.20
C ASN A 70 -0.47 -5.97 13.59
N GLU A 71 -0.18 -4.79 14.15
CA GLU A 71 -1.19 -3.78 14.48
C GLU A 71 -1.97 -3.34 13.22
N ILE A 72 -1.26 -2.96 12.17
CA ILE A 72 -1.86 -2.46 10.93
C ILE A 72 -2.69 -3.55 10.21
N LEU A 73 -2.19 -4.77 10.13
CA LEU A 73 -2.92 -5.89 9.53
C LEU A 73 -4.20 -6.22 10.31
N ALA A 74 -4.16 -6.15 11.64
CA ALA A 74 -5.34 -6.32 12.47
C ALA A 74 -6.36 -5.19 12.26
N LEU A 75 -5.90 -3.94 12.15
CA LEU A 75 -6.74 -2.80 11.80
C LEU A 75 -7.40 -2.97 10.43
N PHE A 76 -6.65 -3.38 9.44
CA PHE A 76 -7.17 -3.61 8.07
C PHE A 76 -8.23 -4.68 8.04
N LYS A 77 -7.96 -5.82 8.69
CA LYS A 77 -8.88 -6.96 8.74
C LYS A 77 -10.23 -6.60 9.33
N ARG A 78 -10.28 -5.80 10.40
CA ARG A 78 -11.54 -5.45 11.07
C ARG A 78 -12.32 -4.30 10.41
N ASN A 79 -11.67 -3.49 9.56
CA ASN A 79 -12.22 -2.24 9.03
C ASN A 79 -12.49 -2.25 7.52
N ASN A 80 -12.81 -3.42 6.97
CA ASN A 80 -13.20 -3.57 5.56
C ASN A 80 -12.19 -2.99 4.55
N VAL A 81 -10.88 -3.01 4.90
CA VAL A 81 -9.83 -2.65 3.94
C VAL A 81 -9.74 -3.73 2.87
N LYS A 82 -9.74 -3.34 1.61
CA LYS A 82 -9.71 -4.24 0.46
C LYS A 82 -8.34 -4.30 -0.20
N ALA A 83 -7.63 -3.19 -0.21
CA ALA A 83 -6.29 -3.15 -0.77
C ALA A 83 -5.41 -2.12 -0.05
N TYR A 84 -4.11 -2.42 -0.02
CA TYR A 84 -3.05 -1.53 0.38
C TYR A 84 -2.06 -1.37 -0.77
N LEU A 85 -1.84 -0.13 -1.19
CA LEU A 85 -0.98 0.24 -2.30
C LEU A 85 0.28 0.89 -1.74
N SER A 86 1.44 0.42 -2.18
CA SER A 86 2.73 0.96 -1.74
C SER A 86 3.74 1.05 -2.88
N GLY A 87 4.91 1.55 -2.59
CA GLY A 87 6.06 1.65 -3.49
C GLY A 87 7.35 1.30 -2.77
N HIS A 88 8.30 2.22 -2.71
CA HIS A 88 9.57 2.18 -1.99
C HIS A 88 10.61 1.19 -2.52
N ARG A 89 10.21 -0.04 -2.80
CA ARG A 89 11.13 -1.12 -3.16
C ARG A 89 11.71 -0.99 -4.57
N HIS A 90 11.04 -0.27 -5.46
CA HIS A 90 11.36 -0.22 -6.89
C HIS A 90 11.33 -1.60 -7.57
N GLU A 91 10.56 -2.52 -7.00
CA GLU A 91 10.25 -3.84 -7.50
C GLU A 91 8.78 -4.13 -7.26
N THR A 92 8.19 -4.93 -8.11
CA THR A 92 6.80 -5.35 -7.90
C THR A 92 6.72 -6.44 -6.84
N VAL A 93 5.93 -6.20 -5.80
CA VAL A 93 5.57 -7.20 -4.81
C VAL A 93 4.05 -7.29 -4.74
N ILE A 94 3.51 -8.47 -5.02
CA ILE A 94 2.07 -8.73 -4.98
C ILE A 94 1.81 -9.80 -3.94
N ASN A 95 1.22 -9.40 -2.84
CA ASN A 95 0.88 -10.25 -1.72
C ASN A 95 -0.62 -10.15 -1.40
N SER A 96 -1.08 -11.02 -0.54
CA SER A 96 -2.40 -10.92 0.08
C SER A 96 -2.32 -11.27 1.56
N TYR A 97 -3.20 -10.66 2.34
CA TYR A 97 -3.41 -11.02 3.74
C TYR A 97 -4.91 -11.19 3.97
N VAL A 98 -5.33 -12.42 4.26
CA VAL A 98 -6.75 -12.79 4.26
C VAL A 98 -7.36 -12.45 2.88
N ASN A 99 -8.25 -11.47 2.79
CA ASN A 99 -8.88 -11.01 1.55
C ASN A 99 -8.43 -9.59 1.16
N ILE A 100 -7.28 -9.15 1.66
CA ILE A 100 -6.73 -7.80 1.42
C ILE A 100 -5.58 -7.94 0.43
N GLN A 101 -5.64 -7.20 -0.67
CA GLN A 101 -4.54 -7.13 -1.62
C GLN A 101 -3.46 -6.19 -1.09
N LEU A 102 -2.21 -6.64 -1.05
CA LEU A 102 -1.05 -5.84 -0.63
C LEU A 102 -0.08 -5.74 -1.80
N VAL A 103 -0.04 -4.58 -2.44
CA VAL A 103 0.69 -4.42 -3.70
C VAL A 103 1.67 -3.27 -3.62
N SER A 104 2.95 -3.58 -3.74
CA SER A 104 3.99 -2.61 -4.02
C SER A 104 4.20 -2.53 -5.52
N GLY A 105 3.99 -1.33 -6.06
CA GLY A 105 4.01 -1.09 -7.50
C GLY A 105 5.41 -0.85 -8.06
N GLU A 106 5.44 -0.84 -9.36
CA GLU A 106 6.57 -0.48 -10.20
C GLU A 106 6.91 1.02 -10.06
N THR A 107 8.07 1.41 -10.58
CA THR A 107 8.47 2.81 -10.67
C THR A 107 8.57 3.27 -12.13
N THR A 108 8.39 4.57 -12.32
CA THR A 108 8.58 5.24 -13.61
C THR A 108 10.01 5.76 -13.82
N SER A 109 10.92 5.52 -12.86
CA SER A 109 12.29 6.03 -12.88
C SER A 109 13.35 4.93 -12.98
N LYS A 110 13.38 3.98 -12.04
CA LYS A 110 14.35 2.89 -11.99
C LYS A 110 13.79 1.70 -11.24
N ASN A 111 13.57 0.59 -11.94
CA ASN A 111 13.26 -0.69 -11.34
C ASN A 111 14.55 -1.46 -11.00
N PHE A 112 14.53 -2.21 -9.89
CA PHE A 112 15.66 -3.06 -9.50
C PHE A 112 15.48 -4.53 -9.92
N ASP A 113 14.29 -4.88 -10.40
CA ASP A 113 13.93 -6.21 -10.89
C ASP A 113 14.01 -6.35 -12.43
N GLU A 114 14.71 -5.42 -13.09
CA GLU A 114 14.92 -5.38 -14.55
C GLU A 114 13.62 -5.28 -15.38
N ARG A 115 12.48 -5.05 -14.76
CA ARG A 115 11.20 -4.85 -15.45
C ARG A 115 11.20 -3.51 -16.20
N PRO A 116 10.41 -3.40 -17.28
CA PRO A 116 10.16 -2.11 -17.90
C PRO A 116 9.67 -1.08 -16.91
N LEU A 117 10.02 0.18 -17.11
CA LEU A 117 9.43 1.28 -16.36
C LEU A 117 7.94 1.36 -16.65
N GLY A 118 7.15 1.68 -15.64
CA GLY A 118 5.71 1.71 -15.80
C GLY A 118 4.98 2.13 -14.53
N PHE A 119 3.68 1.99 -14.60
CA PHE A 119 2.78 2.23 -13.47
C PHE A 119 1.74 1.13 -13.38
N ARG A 120 1.08 1.05 -12.25
CA ARG A 120 0.00 0.12 -12.02
C ARG A 120 -1.34 0.83 -12.11
N LEU A 121 -2.16 0.40 -13.07
CA LEU A 121 -3.53 0.87 -13.20
C LEU A 121 -4.44 0.02 -12.32
N TRP A 122 -5.28 0.69 -11.53
CA TRP A 122 -6.28 0.07 -10.68
C TRP A 122 -7.68 0.36 -11.20
N GLU A 123 -8.47 -0.68 -11.36
CA GLU A 123 -9.87 -0.61 -11.74
C GLU A 123 -10.72 -1.04 -10.54
N VAL A 124 -11.45 -0.08 -9.99
CA VAL A 124 -12.24 -0.26 -8.76
C VAL A 124 -13.71 -0.14 -9.10
N SER A 125 -14.45 -1.21 -8.92
CA SER A 125 -15.90 -1.26 -9.11
C SER A 125 -16.61 -1.65 -7.80
N THR A 126 -17.92 -1.73 -7.81
CA THR A 126 -18.71 -2.08 -6.62
C THR A 126 -18.26 -3.41 -5.99
N ASP A 127 -17.90 -4.39 -6.82
CA ASP A 127 -17.70 -5.77 -6.39
C ASP A 127 -16.27 -6.29 -6.63
N THR A 128 -15.46 -5.53 -7.37
CA THR A 128 -14.13 -5.99 -7.77
C THR A 128 -13.07 -4.89 -7.68
N ILE A 129 -11.87 -5.30 -7.31
CA ILE A 129 -10.66 -4.48 -7.41
C ILE A 129 -9.67 -5.28 -8.25
N LEU A 130 -9.37 -4.75 -9.42
CA LEU A 130 -8.40 -5.33 -10.34
C LEU A 130 -7.24 -4.37 -10.52
N HIS A 131 -6.09 -4.91 -10.84
CA HIS A 131 -4.93 -4.09 -11.18
C HIS A 131 -4.09 -4.74 -12.27
N ARG A 132 -3.42 -3.93 -13.07
CA ARG A 132 -2.50 -4.39 -14.10
C ARG A 132 -1.33 -3.43 -14.26
N PHE A 133 -0.22 -3.97 -14.72
CA PHE A 133 0.94 -3.19 -15.11
C PHE A 133 0.67 -2.49 -16.47
N VAL A 134 1.10 -1.25 -16.57
CA VAL A 134 1.11 -0.47 -17.82
C VAL A 134 2.53 0.05 -18.03
N PRO A 135 3.25 -0.42 -19.07
CA PRO A 135 4.58 0.08 -19.36
C PRO A 135 4.52 1.54 -19.82
N VAL A 136 5.46 2.34 -19.37
CA VAL A 136 5.73 3.63 -19.99
C VAL A 136 6.62 3.36 -21.18
N ASN A 137 6.04 3.34 -22.36
CA ASN A 137 6.81 3.41 -23.59
C ASN A 137 7.39 4.83 -23.64
N LEU A 138 8.68 4.95 -23.34
CA LEU A 138 9.41 6.15 -23.71
C LEU A 138 9.19 6.27 -25.23
N LEU A 139 8.45 7.26 -25.64
CA LEU A 139 8.26 7.56 -27.04
C LEU A 139 9.66 7.57 -27.64
N GLU A 140 9.92 6.71 -28.63
CA GLU A 140 11.10 6.89 -29.47
C GLU A 140 11.04 8.35 -29.89
N GLU A 141 12.08 9.12 -29.52
CA GLU A 141 12.20 10.49 -30.00
C GLU A 141 12.00 10.38 -31.53
N SER A 142 10.84 10.83 -31.96
CA SER A 142 10.57 10.96 -33.39
C SER A 142 11.69 11.80 -33.95
N LYS A 143 12.57 11.17 -34.70
CA LYS A 143 13.61 11.87 -35.46
C LYS A 143 12.90 12.89 -36.33
N LEU A 144 12.91 14.13 -35.87
CA LEU A 144 12.66 15.30 -36.70
C LEU A 144 13.88 15.59 -37.57
#